data_742b0c5af98bbc428d7cc931bfdace09
#
_entry.id   742b0c5af98bbc428d7cc931bfdace09
#
_cell.length_a   1.000
_cell.length_b   1.000
_cell.length_c   1.000
_cell.angle_alpha   90.00
_cell.angle_beta   90.00
_cell.angle_gamma   90.00
#
_symmetry.space_group_name_H-M   'P 1'
#
loop_
_entity.id
_entity.type
_entity.pdbx_description
1 polymer ?
#
loop_
_entity_poly.entity_id
_entity_poly.type
_entity_poly.pdbx_seq_one_letter_code
_entity_poly.pdbx_strand_id
1 'polypeptide(L)'
;MKPSTELHDLISSLTKSEKRFFKLHSALQSGDKNYLRIFDAIDKQPVYDEEALKKQFAKETFIKHLPSEKNHLYKLVLKSLRAFHAESSVSGILKQEIKNIEILYQKALYVECNKLLHRAKRIARENERFYYWFELLSWEKMLLEEAYESGEFTKDLDALIEEEREVVEKLRNLAAYHILYSKINYVFRSGGYVRTDEEHAMVEEISEHPLIKGKNTALSTRASTICYYTQGFCHWAKRDWKTSLEKFIKVKQILDDNPMVKADLPKRYIRTLHYIINGHIELHDLANARNTIREMRELPGTPGFSGANIDTQIFVASYLSELRLLDRCGEHEQALALVDEILAGLEKIGTRLQKEYELEFFFALAGVYFGAGQYNKSLFWLNKVLNDNEPTLRQDIFTYARLFNLVVHYELGNFDLLEYIVRSTQRFLNKRHRDYQVENTLVDHIKRLAKAEAPALKAELFRSLRDQLTELFKDPNESLVLKYFDVLAWVDGHIQGISFSEAVRKADHMH
;
A
#
# COMPACT_ATOMS: atom_id res chain seq x y z
N MET A 1 -13.70 -0.96 31.03
CA MET A 1 -13.21 -0.45 29.72
C MET A 1 -11.69 -0.55 29.71
N LYS A 2 -11.09 -1.09 28.65
CA LYS A 2 -9.62 -1.01 28.50
C LYS A 2 -9.22 0.46 28.32
N PRO A 3 -8.12 0.94 28.93
CA PRO A 3 -7.63 2.30 28.71
C PRO A 3 -7.33 2.55 27.24
N SER A 4 -7.66 3.74 26.72
CA SER A 4 -7.32 4.13 25.34
C SER A 4 -5.81 4.27 25.19
N THR A 5 -5.23 3.65 24.12
CA THR A 5 -3.81 3.72 23.77
C THR A 5 -3.48 4.90 22.83
N GLU A 6 -4.48 5.64 22.35
CA GLU A 6 -4.34 6.67 21.31
C GLU A 6 -3.22 7.68 21.57
N LEU A 7 -3.09 8.15 22.82
CA LEU A 7 -2.05 9.10 23.19
C LEU A 7 -0.65 8.45 23.18
N HIS A 8 -0.54 7.22 23.67
CA HIS A 8 0.71 6.45 23.63
C HIS A 8 1.15 6.19 22.20
N ASP A 9 0.21 5.76 21.36
CA ASP A 9 0.47 5.48 19.93
C ASP A 9 0.93 6.74 19.20
N LEU A 10 0.28 7.90 19.48
CA LEU A 10 0.69 9.19 18.95
C LEU A 10 2.11 9.56 19.41
N ILE A 11 2.41 9.50 20.71
CA ILE A 11 3.73 9.86 21.27
C ILE A 11 4.83 8.92 20.74
N SER A 12 4.55 7.62 20.67
CA SER A 12 5.48 6.62 20.15
C SER A 12 5.79 6.80 18.67
N SER A 13 4.84 7.34 17.89
CA SER A 13 5.01 7.63 16.47
C SER A 13 5.90 8.85 16.18
N LEU A 14 6.13 9.71 17.18
CA LEU A 14 6.90 10.97 16.99
C LEU A 14 8.38 10.70 16.75
N THR A 15 8.94 11.39 15.78
CA THR A 15 10.39 11.48 15.56
C THR A 15 11.08 12.23 16.69
N LYS A 16 12.40 12.04 16.82
CA LYS A 16 13.20 12.80 17.81
C LYS A 16 13.06 14.32 17.65
N SER A 17 12.98 14.80 16.41
CA SER A 17 12.81 16.23 16.09
C SER A 17 11.44 16.74 16.53
N GLU A 18 10.37 15.98 16.28
CA GLU A 18 9.01 16.34 16.70
C GLU A 18 8.87 16.35 18.23
N LYS A 19 9.44 15.36 18.92
CA LYS A 19 9.49 15.32 20.39
C LYS A 19 10.22 16.54 20.96
N ARG A 20 11.36 16.90 20.37
CA ARG A 20 12.12 18.11 20.75
C ARG A 20 11.32 19.38 20.52
N PHE A 21 10.70 19.51 19.35
CA PHE A 21 9.88 20.68 19.01
C PHE A 21 8.68 20.80 19.96
N PHE A 22 7.97 19.70 20.24
CA PHE A 22 6.87 19.69 21.20
C PHE A 22 7.31 20.20 22.56
N LYS A 23 8.43 19.69 23.11
CA LYS A 23 8.95 20.11 24.43
C LYS A 23 9.31 21.59 24.45
N LEU A 24 9.96 22.10 23.41
CA LEU A 24 10.32 23.52 23.30
C LEU A 24 9.08 24.42 23.16
N HIS A 25 8.16 24.05 22.26
CA HIS A 25 6.93 24.81 22.01
C HIS A 25 6.02 24.85 23.25
N SER A 26 5.96 23.73 23.96
CA SER A 26 5.18 23.64 25.20
C SER A 26 5.84 24.33 26.38
N ALA A 27 7.17 24.44 26.42
CA ALA A 27 7.90 25.14 27.46
C ALA A 27 7.63 26.68 27.49
N LEU A 28 7.18 27.24 26.36
CA LEU A 28 6.80 28.65 26.24
C LEU A 28 5.42 28.98 26.83
N GLN A 29 4.61 27.96 27.18
CA GLN A 29 3.31 28.19 27.80
C GLN A 29 3.47 28.39 29.32
N SER A 30 2.78 29.39 29.86
CA SER A 30 2.71 29.64 31.32
C SER A 30 1.77 28.63 31.99
N GLY A 31 2.15 28.07 33.15
CA GLY A 31 1.31 27.18 33.97
C GLY A 31 2.02 25.89 34.39
N ASP A 32 1.28 25.06 35.12
CA ASP A 32 1.76 23.77 35.63
C ASP A 32 2.08 22.81 34.47
N LYS A 33 3.34 22.36 34.39
CA LYS A 33 3.84 21.54 33.28
C LYS A 33 3.58 20.03 33.46
N ASN A 34 2.45 19.68 34.08
CA ASN A 34 2.06 18.27 34.32
C ASN A 34 1.99 17.47 33.01
N TYR A 35 1.53 18.10 31.92
CA TYR A 35 1.48 17.50 30.60
C TYR A 35 2.86 17.06 30.07
N LEU A 36 3.96 17.77 30.38
CA LEU A 36 5.32 17.34 29.99
C LEU A 36 5.77 16.12 30.81
N ARG A 37 5.42 16.08 32.10
CA ARG A 37 5.74 14.94 32.98
C ARG A 37 4.98 13.68 32.51
N ILE A 38 3.71 13.84 32.15
CA ILE A 38 2.88 12.75 31.59
C ILE A 38 3.45 12.32 30.23
N PHE A 39 3.82 13.26 29.36
CA PHE A 39 4.46 12.95 28.08
C PHE A 39 5.73 12.12 28.25
N ASP A 40 6.65 12.56 29.13
CA ASP A 40 7.90 11.85 29.36
C ASP A 40 7.71 10.47 29.99
N ALA A 41 6.69 10.31 30.82
CA ALA A 41 6.35 9.01 31.42
C ALA A 41 5.77 8.04 30.38
N ILE A 42 4.91 8.50 29.50
CA ILE A 42 4.32 7.69 28.41
C ILE A 42 5.39 7.38 27.35
N ASP A 43 6.25 8.32 27.00
CA ASP A 43 7.31 8.14 26.00
C ASP A 43 8.34 7.05 26.36
N LYS A 44 8.48 6.77 27.64
CA LYS A 44 9.37 5.71 28.16
C LYS A 44 8.74 4.32 28.18
N GLN A 45 7.43 4.20 27.99
CA GLN A 45 6.74 2.92 28.02
C GLN A 45 6.82 2.22 26.65
N PRO A 46 7.39 1.03 26.52
CA PRO A 46 7.37 0.26 25.28
C PRO A 46 5.96 -0.25 24.94
N VAL A 47 5.16 -0.52 25.97
CA VAL A 47 3.73 -0.87 25.88
C VAL A 47 2.99 -0.02 26.91
N TYR A 48 1.86 0.55 26.51
CA TYR A 48 1.09 1.42 27.37
C TYR A 48 0.55 0.71 28.61
N ASP A 49 0.94 1.20 29.79
CA ASP A 49 0.46 0.75 31.09
C ASP A 49 -0.06 1.94 31.92
N GLU A 50 -1.39 2.10 31.96
CA GLU A 50 -2.04 3.16 32.71
C GLU A 50 -1.91 3.00 34.22
N GLU A 51 -1.85 1.76 34.72
CA GLU A 51 -1.72 1.51 36.17
C GLU A 51 -0.31 1.86 36.65
N ALA A 52 0.73 1.58 35.85
CA ALA A 52 2.09 2.04 36.11
C ALA A 52 2.15 3.58 36.15
N LEU A 53 1.47 4.26 35.23
CA LEU A 53 1.39 5.72 35.20
C LEU A 53 0.69 6.27 36.46
N LYS A 54 -0.43 5.68 36.87
CA LYS A 54 -1.15 6.05 38.13
C LYS A 54 -0.30 5.83 39.35
N LYS A 55 0.46 4.75 39.43
CA LYS A 55 1.39 4.47 40.54
C LYS A 55 2.53 5.49 40.57
N GLN A 56 3.13 5.83 39.43
CA GLN A 56 4.21 6.82 39.34
C GLN A 56 3.79 8.20 39.84
N PHE A 57 2.56 8.60 39.58
CA PHE A 57 2.03 9.92 39.95
C PHE A 57 1.01 9.88 41.09
N ALA A 58 0.98 8.83 41.90
CA ALA A 58 -0.03 8.63 42.97
C ALA A 58 -0.15 9.79 43.95
N LYS A 59 0.93 10.57 44.19
CA LYS A 59 0.94 11.72 45.09
C LYS A 59 0.52 13.04 44.43
N GLU A 60 0.32 13.05 43.13
CA GLU A 60 0.00 14.25 42.37
C GLU A 60 -1.51 14.46 42.28
N THR A 61 -1.96 15.69 42.38
CA THR A 61 -3.40 16.04 42.33
C THR A 61 -4.03 15.77 40.99
N PHE A 62 -3.28 15.95 39.90
CA PHE A 62 -3.76 15.76 38.52
C PHE A 62 -4.13 14.32 38.18
N ILE A 63 -3.61 13.34 38.94
CA ILE A 63 -3.88 11.92 38.69
C ILE A 63 -5.38 11.57 38.81
N LYS A 64 -6.11 12.32 39.64
CA LYS A 64 -7.57 12.18 39.81
C LYS A 64 -8.32 12.53 38.52
N HIS A 65 -7.70 13.31 37.65
CA HIS A 65 -8.24 13.79 36.39
C HIS A 65 -7.45 13.30 35.18
N LEU A 66 -6.74 12.17 35.31
CA LEU A 66 -5.86 11.62 34.27
C LEU A 66 -6.50 11.54 32.88
N PRO A 67 -7.77 11.13 32.69
CA PRO A 67 -8.40 11.14 31.37
C PRO A 67 -8.47 12.53 30.73
N SER A 68 -8.76 13.57 31.51
CA SER A 68 -8.79 14.95 31.05
C SER A 68 -7.39 15.45 30.69
N GLU A 69 -6.40 15.17 31.52
CA GLU A 69 -4.99 15.50 31.28
C GLU A 69 -4.46 14.82 30.02
N LYS A 70 -4.78 13.55 29.80
CA LYS A 70 -4.42 12.83 28.57
C LYS A 70 -5.04 13.46 27.34
N ASN A 71 -6.32 13.83 27.38
CA ASN A 71 -7.00 14.50 26.26
C ASN A 71 -6.40 15.91 26.01
N HIS A 72 -6.09 16.64 27.06
CA HIS A 72 -5.41 17.94 26.94
C HIS A 72 -4.03 17.77 26.29
N LEU A 73 -3.21 16.84 26.77
CA LEU A 73 -1.90 16.53 26.22
C LEU A 73 -2.01 16.09 24.74
N TYR A 74 -2.96 15.24 24.40
CA TYR A 74 -3.22 14.83 23.01
C TYR A 74 -3.44 16.03 22.09
N LYS A 75 -4.30 16.98 22.52
CA LYS A 75 -4.56 18.22 21.77
C LYS A 75 -3.31 19.11 21.66
N LEU A 76 -2.50 19.20 22.72
CA LEU A 76 -1.26 19.97 22.71
C LEU A 76 -0.22 19.37 21.75
N VAL A 77 -0.05 18.06 21.76
CA VAL A 77 0.84 17.35 20.82
C VAL A 77 0.39 17.62 19.39
N LEU A 78 -0.91 17.46 19.08
CA LEU A 78 -1.44 17.74 17.73
C LEU A 78 -1.28 19.23 17.34
N LYS A 79 -1.44 20.15 18.29
CA LYS A 79 -1.22 21.59 18.04
C LYS A 79 0.25 21.87 17.68
N SER A 80 1.17 21.26 18.40
CA SER A 80 2.60 21.35 18.13
C SER A 80 2.97 20.73 16.77
N LEU A 81 2.45 19.56 16.46
CA LEU A 81 2.68 18.90 15.16
C LEU A 81 2.14 19.71 13.98
N ARG A 82 0.99 20.36 14.13
CA ARG A 82 0.48 21.28 13.10
C ARG A 82 1.44 22.42 12.83
N ALA A 83 2.03 23.00 13.86
CA ALA A 83 3.02 24.06 13.70
C ALA A 83 4.33 23.53 13.09
N PHE A 84 4.79 22.35 13.52
CA PHE A 84 5.99 21.71 13.00
C PHE A 84 5.89 21.37 11.51
N HIS A 85 4.73 20.89 11.08
CA HIS A 85 4.48 20.45 9.71
C HIS A 85 3.75 21.50 8.84
N ALA A 86 3.58 22.73 9.32
CA ALA A 86 2.80 23.75 8.61
C ALA A 86 3.26 23.99 7.18
N GLU A 87 4.57 23.96 6.94
CA GLU A 87 5.19 24.21 5.64
C GLU A 87 5.70 22.93 4.94
N SER A 88 5.42 21.75 5.50
CA SER A 88 5.94 20.49 4.98
C SER A 88 5.23 20.00 3.70
N SER A 89 4.10 20.58 3.35
CA SER A 89 3.34 20.23 2.15
C SER A 89 2.59 21.43 1.58
N VAL A 90 2.32 21.39 0.28
CA VAL A 90 1.51 22.41 -0.41
C VAL A 90 0.13 22.59 0.25
N SER A 91 -0.51 21.49 0.65
CA SER A 91 -1.79 21.55 1.39
C SER A 91 -1.64 22.20 2.78
N GLY A 92 -0.52 21.99 3.47
CA GLY A 92 -0.21 22.63 4.74
C GLY A 92 -0.08 24.14 4.56
N ILE A 93 0.74 24.57 3.60
CA ILE A 93 0.93 25.97 3.25
C ILE A 93 -0.41 26.63 2.90
N LEU A 94 -1.21 26.05 2.00
CA LEU A 94 -2.49 26.62 1.58
C LEU A 94 -3.49 26.76 2.72
N LYS A 95 -3.59 25.76 3.61
CA LYS A 95 -4.47 25.84 4.80
C LYS A 95 -4.04 26.98 5.74
N GLN A 96 -2.75 27.19 5.90
CA GLN A 96 -2.21 28.27 6.72
C GLN A 96 -2.48 29.64 6.07
N GLU A 97 -2.24 29.76 4.75
CA GLU A 97 -2.51 31.02 4.03
C GLU A 97 -4.00 31.36 4.03
N ILE A 98 -4.90 30.39 3.84
CA ILE A 98 -6.35 30.61 3.94
C ILE A 98 -6.73 31.11 5.34
N LYS A 99 -6.14 30.53 6.40
CA LYS A 99 -6.41 31.01 7.76
C LYS A 99 -5.86 32.42 8.01
N ASN A 100 -4.72 32.74 7.42
CA ASN A 100 -4.16 34.11 7.49
C ASN A 100 -5.05 35.10 6.73
N ILE A 101 -5.57 34.74 5.56
CA ILE A 101 -6.53 35.55 4.78
C ILE A 101 -7.78 35.82 5.61
N GLU A 102 -8.37 34.80 6.24
CA GLU A 102 -9.52 34.94 7.12
C GLU A 102 -9.26 35.95 8.27
N ILE A 103 -8.09 35.84 8.92
CA ILE A 103 -7.70 36.72 10.03
C ILE A 103 -7.54 38.17 9.56
N LEU A 104 -6.88 38.40 8.42
CA LEU A 104 -6.68 39.75 7.88
C LEU A 104 -8.00 40.38 7.44
N TYR A 105 -8.90 39.57 6.82
CA TYR A 105 -10.24 40.02 6.44
C TYR A 105 -11.04 40.48 7.67
N GLN A 106 -11.07 39.67 8.75
CA GLN A 106 -11.74 40.04 10.00
C GLN A 106 -11.18 41.30 10.67
N LYS A 107 -9.93 41.66 10.35
CA LYS A 107 -9.29 42.89 10.83
C LYS A 107 -9.45 44.07 9.88
N ALA A 108 -10.21 43.93 8.81
CA ALA A 108 -10.38 44.92 7.74
C ALA A 108 -9.06 45.33 7.06
N LEU A 109 -8.03 44.45 7.08
CA LEU A 109 -6.76 44.67 6.42
C LEU A 109 -6.81 44.15 4.97
N TYR A 110 -7.68 44.71 4.16
CA TYR A 110 -8.07 44.21 2.85
C TYR A 110 -6.91 44.23 1.84
N VAL A 111 -6.02 45.21 1.89
CA VAL A 111 -4.85 45.31 0.99
C VAL A 111 -3.87 44.16 1.25
N GLU A 112 -3.56 43.88 2.49
CA GLU A 112 -2.69 42.76 2.90
C GLU A 112 -3.35 41.43 2.61
N CYS A 113 -4.64 41.33 2.89
CA CYS A 113 -5.47 40.14 2.57
C CYS A 113 -5.39 39.83 1.08
N ASN A 114 -5.58 40.81 0.20
CA ASN A 114 -5.52 40.62 -1.25
C ASN A 114 -4.14 40.17 -1.76
N LYS A 115 -3.03 40.72 -1.19
CA LYS A 115 -1.68 40.24 -1.53
C LYS A 115 -1.46 38.79 -1.20
N LEU A 116 -1.90 38.34 -0.04
CA LEU A 116 -1.82 36.96 0.41
C LEU A 116 -2.70 36.04 -0.47
N LEU A 117 -3.91 36.47 -0.79
CA LEU A 117 -4.84 35.77 -1.63
C LEU A 117 -4.24 35.46 -3.01
N HIS A 118 -3.66 36.46 -3.68
CA HIS A 118 -3.04 36.24 -4.99
C HIS A 118 -1.87 35.28 -4.94
N ARG A 119 -1.05 35.35 -3.87
CA ARG A 119 0.03 34.38 -3.65
C ARG A 119 -0.51 32.95 -3.47
N ALA A 120 -1.51 32.78 -2.61
CA ALA A 120 -2.13 31.48 -2.34
C ALA A 120 -2.81 30.89 -3.58
N LYS A 121 -3.52 31.73 -4.37
CA LYS A 121 -4.14 31.32 -5.66
C LYS A 121 -3.08 30.79 -6.61
N ARG A 122 -1.94 31.49 -6.77
CA ARG A 122 -0.85 31.02 -7.62
C ARG A 122 -0.35 29.64 -7.18
N ILE A 123 -0.09 29.46 -5.88
CA ILE A 123 0.35 28.16 -5.32
C ILE A 123 -0.69 27.07 -5.59
N ALA A 124 -1.97 27.36 -5.38
CA ALA A 124 -3.04 26.39 -5.60
C ALA A 124 -3.16 25.98 -7.09
N ARG A 125 -3.05 26.95 -8.00
CA ARG A 125 -3.11 26.76 -9.46
C ARG A 125 -1.92 25.93 -9.98
N GLU A 126 -0.69 26.34 -9.64
CA GLU A 126 0.55 25.68 -10.09
C GLU A 126 0.65 24.23 -9.58
N ASN A 127 0.07 23.91 -8.42
CA ASN A 127 0.06 22.58 -7.83
C ASN A 127 -1.24 21.80 -8.08
N GLU A 128 -2.10 22.28 -8.97
CA GLU A 128 -3.40 21.65 -9.30
C GLU A 128 -4.24 21.34 -8.05
N ARG A 129 -4.25 22.24 -7.07
CA ARG A 129 -5.03 22.11 -5.84
C ARG A 129 -6.39 22.78 -6.02
N PHE A 130 -7.23 22.23 -6.91
CA PHE A 130 -8.48 22.82 -7.37
C PHE A 130 -9.47 23.16 -6.26
N TYR A 131 -9.56 22.32 -5.21
CA TYR A 131 -10.41 22.60 -4.06
C TYR A 131 -10.01 23.90 -3.36
N TYR A 132 -8.71 24.09 -3.07
CA TYR A 132 -8.21 25.32 -2.45
C TYR A 132 -8.27 26.50 -3.41
N TRP A 133 -8.06 26.29 -4.70
CA TRP A 133 -8.21 27.34 -5.69
C TRP A 133 -9.64 27.85 -5.73
N PHE A 134 -10.64 27.00 -5.72
CA PHE A 134 -12.06 27.36 -5.65
C PHE A 134 -12.40 28.11 -4.34
N GLU A 135 -11.91 27.66 -3.20
CA GLU A 135 -12.08 28.33 -1.90
C GLU A 135 -11.48 29.75 -1.92
N LEU A 136 -10.28 29.92 -2.50
CA LEU A 136 -9.62 31.21 -2.65
C LEU A 136 -10.38 32.17 -3.58
N LEU A 137 -11.03 31.66 -4.62
CA LEU A 137 -11.94 32.48 -5.46
C LEU A 137 -13.15 32.99 -4.66
N SER A 138 -13.64 32.22 -3.71
CA SER A 138 -14.72 32.67 -2.83
C SER A 138 -14.25 33.85 -1.94
N TRP A 139 -13.04 33.77 -1.39
CA TRP A 139 -12.44 34.91 -0.67
C TRP A 139 -12.21 36.14 -1.56
N GLU A 140 -11.84 35.94 -2.83
CA GLU A 140 -11.68 37.03 -3.77
C GLU A 140 -12.99 37.73 -4.07
N LYS A 141 -14.10 37.03 -4.17
CA LYS A 141 -15.44 37.63 -4.31
C LYS A 141 -15.83 38.45 -3.08
N MET A 142 -15.56 37.96 -1.88
CA MET A 142 -15.81 38.71 -0.64
C MET A 142 -15.00 40.02 -0.60
N LEU A 143 -13.72 39.98 -1.00
CA LEU A 143 -12.89 41.22 -1.09
C LEU A 143 -13.36 42.18 -2.16
N LEU A 144 -13.95 41.65 -3.26
CA LEU A 144 -14.55 42.48 -4.31
C LEU A 144 -15.79 43.22 -3.81
N GLU A 145 -16.63 42.57 -2.99
CA GLU A 145 -17.80 43.20 -2.36
C GLU A 145 -17.36 44.38 -1.47
N GLU A 146 -16.35 44.19 -0.62
CA GLU A 146 -15.79 45.26 0.22
C GLU A 146 -15.18 46.43 -0.60
N ALA A 147 -14.46 46.11 -1.69
CA ALA A 147 -13.91 47.10 -2.61
C ALA A 147 -15.01 47.89 -3.34
N TYR A 148 -16.11 47.26 -3.68
CA TYR A 148 -17.27 47.89 -4.29
C TYR A 148 -17.94 48.90 -3.34
N GLU A 149 -18.12 48.53 -2.08
CA GLU A 149 -18.70 49.40 -1.06
C GLU A 149 -17.80 50.63 -0.79
N SER A 150 -16.48 50.44 -0.89
CA SER A 150 -15.51 51.56 -0.74
C SER A 150 -15.35 52.43 -2.01
N GLY A 151 -15.97 52.06 -3.14
CA GLY A 151 -15.84 52.75 -4.42
C GLY A 151 -14.53 52.44 -5.18
N GLU A 152 -13.75 51.47 -4.73
CA GLU A 152 -12.46 51.05 -5.33
C GLU A 152 -12.64 49.83 -6.26
N PHE A 153 -13.53 49.93 -7.24
CA PHE A 153 -13.79 48.84 -8.17
C PHE A 153 -12.81 48.89 -9.34
N THR A 154 -11.78 48.03 -9.32
CA THR A 154 -10.75 47.94 -10.36
C THR A 154 -10.61 46.57 -10.98
N LYS A 155 -11.39 45.58 -10.57
CA LYS A 155 -11.26 44.17 -11.03
C LYS A 155 -12.26 43.84 -12.11
N ASP A 156 -11.78 43.02 -13.10
CA ASP A 156 -12.60 42.42 -14.14
C ASP A 156 -13.40 41.26 -13.57
N LEU A 157 -14.70 41.50 -13.36
CA LEU A 157 -15.62 40.49 -12.88
C LEU A 157 -15.79 39.30 -13.86
N ASP A 158 -15.74 39.60 -15.16
CA ASP A 158 -15.87 38.55 -16.18
C ASP A 158 -14.69 37.58 -16.16
N ALA A 159 -13.47 38.10 -15.93
CA ALA A 159 -12.27 37.26 -15.75
C ALA A 159 -12.36 36.37 -14.51
N LEU A 160 -12.93 36.89 -13.41
CA LEU A 160 -13.13 36.10 -12.17
C LEU A 160 -14.18 34.98 -12.37
N ILE A 161 -15.26 35.28 -13.09
CA ILE A 161 -16.31 34.30 -13.42
C ILE A 161 -15.73 33.19 -14.32
N GLU A 162 -14.92 33.53 -15.31
CA GLU A 162 -14.31 32.56 -16.21
C GLU A 162 -13.28 31.68 -15.47
N GLU A 163 -12.48 32.26 -14.56
CA GLU A 163 -11.56 31.48 -13.71
C GLU A 163 -12.33 30.51 -12.81
N GLU A 164 -13.48 30.91 -12.28
CA GLU A 164 -14.33 30.04 -11.46
C GLU A 164 -14.90 28.88 -12.30
N ARG A 165 -15.36 29.12 -13.51
CA ARG A 165 -15.80 28.08 -14.45
C ARG A 165 -14.69 27.08 -14.75
N GLU A 166 -13.49 27.57 -15.04
CA GLU A 166 -12.31 26.74 -15.30
C GLU A 166 -12.03 25.79 -14.12
N VAL A 167 -11.96 26.30 -12.90
CA VAL A 167 -11.63 25.47 -11.74
C VAL A 167 -12.72 24.46 -11.39
N VAL A 168 -13.99 24.84 -11.53
CA VAL A 168 -15.13 23.92 -11.31
C VAL A 168 -15.09 22.78 -12.34
N GLU A 169 -14.83 23.07 -13.60
CA GLU A 169 -14.75 22.03 -14.65
C GLU A 169 -13.54 21.09 -14.41
N LYS A 170 -12.37 21.62 -14.04
CA LYS A 170 -11.21 20.79 -13.65
C LYS A 170 -11.48 19.94 -12.42
N LEU A 171 -12.15 20.48 -11.42
CA LEU A 171 -12.52 19.74 -10.22
C LEU A 171 -13.52 18.62 -10.54
N ARG A 172 -14.53 18.90 -11.36
CA ARG A 172 -15.52 17.91 -11.82
C ARG A 172 -14.85 16.80 -12.61
N ASN A 173 -13.97 17.15 -13.54
CA ASN A 173 -13.20 16.20 -14.35
C ASN A 173 -12.34 15.29 -13.46
N LEU A 174 -11.59 15.85 -12.53
CA LEU A 174 -10.76 15.09 -11.58
C LEU A 174 -11.61 14.16 -10.71
N ALA A 175 -12.75 14.63 -10.21
CA ALA A 175 -13.66 13.83 -9.38
C ALA A 175 -14.23 12.63 -10.16
N ALA A 176 -14.61 12.84 -11.43
CA ALA A 176 -15.11 11.78 -12.30
C ALA A 176 -14.06 10.67 -12.51
N TYR A 177 -12.80 11.03 -12.73
CA TYR A 177 -11.71 10.06 -12.81
C TYR A 177 -11.48 9.33 -11.48
N HIS A 178 -11.58 10.03 -10.33
CA HIS A 178 -11.46 9.40 -9.02
C HIS A 178 -12.55 8.36 -8.76
N ILE A 179 -13.78 8.58 -9.21
CA ILE A 179 -14.87 7.61 -9.07
C ILE A 179 -14.54 6.32 -9.83
N LEU A 180 -14.11 6.43 -11.10
CA LEU A 180 -13.75 5.28 -11.92
C LEU A 180 -12.55 4.52 -11.32
N TYR A 181 -11.53 5.25 -10.86
CA TYR A 181 -10.40 4.67 -10.16
C TYR A 181 -10.82 3.93 -8.87
N SER A 182 -11.76 4.48 -8.10
CA SER A 182 -12.23 3.84 -6.88
C SER A 182 -12.96 2.54 -7.17
N LYS A 183 -13.78 2.49 -8.23
CA LYS A 183 -14.45 1.27 -8.69
C LYS A 183 -13.43 0.18 -9.07
N ILE A 184 -12.47 0.48 -9.95
CA ILE A 184 -11.47 -0.51 -10.36
C ILE A 184 -10.58 -0.95 -9.19
N ASN A 185 -10.23 -0.04 -8.29
CA ASN A 185 -9.41 -0.37 -7.12
C ASN A 185 -10.14 -1.30 -6.13
N TYR A 186 -11.48 -1.31 -6.14
CA TYR A 186 -12.26 -2.26 -5.37
C TYR A 186 -12.05 -3.70 -5.84
N VAL A 187 -12.03 -3.92 -7.17
CA VAL A 187 -11.71 -5.24 -7.77
C VAL A 187 -10.32 -5.71 -7.33
N PHE A 188 -9.35 -4.80 -7.28
CA PHE A 188 -7.98 -5.14 -6.88
C PHE A 188 -7.81 -5.48 -5.40
N ARG A 189 -8.67 -5.00 -4.51
CA ARG A 189 -8.66 -5.37 -3.08
C ARG A 189 -9.03 -6.84 -2.85
N SER A 190 -9.77 -7.43 -3.78
CA SER A 190 -10.19 -8.84 -3.70
C SER A 190 -9.07 -9.83 -4.08
N GLY A 191 -7.86 -9.37 -4.35
CA GLY A 191 -6.69 -10.19 -4.70
C GLY A 191 -6.08 -9.90 -6.08
N GLY A 192 -6.41 -8.75 -6.69
CA GLY A 192 -5.73 -8.22 -7.88
C GLY A 192 -6.13 -8.83 -9.22
N TYR A 193 -7.09 -9.78 -9.24
CA TYR A 193 -7.57 -10.44 -10.46
C TYR A 193 -9.09 -10.55 -10.43
N VAL A 194 -9.67 -10.40 -11.61
CA VAL A 194 -11.09 -10.61 -11.83
C VAL A 194 -11.39 -12.11 -11.67
N ARG A 195 -12.39 -12.43 -10.85
CA ARG A 195 -12.74 -13.82 -10.48
C ARG A 195 -14.22 -14.14 -10.66
N THR A 196 -15.07 -13.10 -10.62
CA THR A 196 -16.52 -13.25 -10.74
C THR A 196 -17.04 -12.54 -11.99
N ASP A 197 -18.18 -12.98 -12.49
CA ASP A 197 -18.83 -12.32 -13.62
C ASP A 197 -19.19 -10.86 -13.31
N GLU A 198 -19.49 -10.57 -12.05
CA GLU A 198 -19.77 -9.20 -11.59
C GLU A 198 -18.52 -8.32 -11.65
N GLU A 199 -17.36 -8.85 -11.23
CA GLU A 199 -16.07 -8.14 -11.34
C GLU A 199 -15.69 -7.95 -12.81
N HIS A 200 -15.90 -8.97 -13.67
CA HIS A 200 -15.71 -8.85 -15.12
C HIS A 200 -16.58 -7.75 -15.72
N ALA A 201 -17.87 -7.75 -15.41
CA ALA A 201 -18.80 -6.72 -15.88
C ALA A 201 -18.40 -5.31 -15.42
N MET A 202 -17.94 -5.17 -14.17
CA MET A 202 -17.44 -3.90 -13.63
C MET A 202 -16.18 -3.42 -14.36
N VAL A 203 -15.22 -4.28 -14.62
CA VAL A 203 -13.99 -3.94 -15.36
C VAL A 203 -14.36 -3.51 -16.79
N GLU A 204 -15.30 -4.20 -17.43
CA GLU A 204 -15.76 -3.86 -18.77
C GLU A 204 -16.49 -2.52 -18.80
N GLU A 205 -17.42 -2.28 -17.86
CA GLU A 205 -18.09 -0.97 -17.71
C GLU A 205 -17.07 0.19 -17.61
N ILE A 206 -16.03 -0.01 -16.80
CA ILE A 206 -14.98 1.02 -16.60
C ILE A 206 -14.14 1.17 -17.86
N SER A 207 -13.75 0.07 -18.53
CA SER A 207 -12.94 0.09 -19.74
C SER A 207 -13.64 0.83 -20.89
N GLU A 208 -14.96 0.64 -21.02
CA GLU A 208 -15.79 1.26 -22.06
C GLU A 208 -16.25 2.68 -21.73
N HIS A 209 -16.01 3.16 -20.51
CA HIS A 209 -16.42 4.50 -20.09
C HIS A 209 -15.73 5.58 -20.94
N PRO A 210 -16.45 6.62 -21.42
CA PRO A 210 -15.91 7.66 -22.33
C PRO A 210 -14.63 8.36 -21.83
N LEU A 211 -14.46 8.51 -20.50
CA LEU A 211 -13.26 9.09 -19.92
C LEU A 211 -12.07 8.12 -19.91
N ILE A 212 -12.28 6.82 -20.10
CA ILE A 212 -11.22 5.79 -20.06
C ILE A 212 -10.93 5.25 -21.45
N LYS A 213 -11.99 5.05 -22.27
CA LYS A 213 -11.86 4.56 -23.64
C LYS A 213 -11.27 5.64 -24.56
N GLY A 214 -10.20 5.33 -25.24
CA GLY A 214 -9.65 6.20 -26.26
C GLY A 214 -8.64 7.23 -25.77
N LYS A 215 -8.69 8.45 -26.32
CA LYS A 215 -7.77 9.52 -25.96
C LYS A 215 -8.05 10.06 -24.57
N ASN A 216 -6.97 10.40 -23.86
CA ASN A 216 -7.07 11.03 -22.56
C ASN A 216 -7.71 12.43 -22.64
N THR A 217 -8.85 12.62 -21.99
CA THR A 217 -9.61 13.87 -21.93
C THR A 217 -9.44 14.58 -20.58
N ALA A 218 -8.40 14.26 -19.84
CA ALA A 218 -8.12 14.86 -18.55
C ALA A 218 -7.71 16.33 -18.69
N LEU A 219 -8.28 17.18 -17.85
CA LEU A 219 -8.04 18.62 -17.83
C LEU A 219 -6.90 19.03 -16.88
N SER A 220 -6.14 18.07 -16.36
CA SER A 220 -5.03 18.31 -15.45
C SER A 220 -4.04 17.14 -15.43
N THR A 221 -2.82 17.39 -14.99
CA THR A 221 -1.80 16.35 -14.78
C THR A 221 -2.28 15.27 -13.80
N ARG A 222 -2.95 15.68 -12.71
CA ARG A 222 -3.52 14.75 -11.73
C ARG A 222 -4.58 13.85 -12.33
N ALA A 223 -5.53 14.40 -13.09
CA ALA A 223 -6.57 13.63 -13.75
C ALA A 223 -5.97 12.72 -14.84
N SER A 224 -4.98 13.22 -15.60
CA SER A 224 -4.26 12.45 -16.61
C SER A 224 -3.57 11.22 -16.04
N THR A 225 -2.89 11.36 -14.90
CA THR A 225 -2.28 10.20 -14.21
C THR A 225 -3.31 9.19 -13.75
N ILE A 226 -4.49 9.63 -13.27
CA ILE A 226 -5.57 8.72 -12.86
C ILE A 226 -6.17 8.00 -14.07
N CYS A 227 -6.35 8.68 -15.19
CA CYS A 227 -6.83 8.08 -16.44
C CYS A 227 -5.94 6.89 -16.86
N TYR A 228 -4.65 7.12 -17.07
CA TYR A 228 -3.72 6.07 -17.46
C TYR A 228 -3.56 4.99 -16.39
N TYR A 229 -3.62 5.36 -15.11
CA TYR A 229 -3.57 4.42 -14.00
C TYR A 229 -4.78 3.49 -14.01
N THR A 230 -5.98 4.03 -14.26
CA THR A 230 -7.22 3.24 -14.39
C THR A 230 -7.17 2.34 -15.63
N GLN A 231 -6.70 2.83 -16.76
CA GLN A 231 -6.47 2.01 -17.95
C GLN A 231 -5.50 0.87 -17.66
N GLY A 232 -4.38 1.16 -17.00
CA GLY A 232 -3.40 0.15 -16.57
C GLY A 232 -4.04 -0.97 -15.75
N PHE A 233 -4.89 -0.62 -14.78
CA PHE A 233 -5.61 -1.61 -13.99
C PHE A 233 -6.65 -2.41 -14.78
N CYS A 234 -7.38 -1.80 -15.71
CA CYS A 234 -8.31 -2.53 -16.57
C CYS A 234 -7.59 -3.59 -17.41
N HIS A 235 -6.45 -3.23 -18.01
CA HIS A 235 -5.61 -4.18 -18.76
C HIS A 235 -4.97 -5.25 -17.85
N TRP A 236 -4.52 -4.84 -16.66
CA TRP A 236 -4.00 -5.78 -15.65
C TRP A 236 -5.04 -6.84 -15.26
N ALA A 237 -6.27 -6.42 -15.01
CA ALA A 237 -7.38 -7.32 -14.69
C ALA A 237 -7.68 -8.32 -15.82
N LYS A 238 -7.52 -7.87 -17.07
CA LYS A 238 -7.66 -8.70 -18.27
C LYS A 238 -6.40 -9.50 -18.62
N ARG A 239 -5.33 -9.41 -17.82
CA ARG A 239 -4.01 -10.04 -18.04
C ARG A 239 -3.30 -9.58 -19.34
N ASP A 240 -3.66 -8.44 -19.86
CA ASP A 240 -2.91 -7.77 -20.94
C ASP A 240 -1.74 -7.00 -20.30
N TRP A 241 -0.69 -7.75 -19.95
CA TRP A 241 0.48 -7.24 -19.22
C TRP A 241 1.22 -6.17 -20.01
N LYS A 242 1.32 -6.34 -21.32
CA LYS A 242 2.03 -5.41 -22.21
C LYS A 242 1.37 -4.04 -22.20
N THR A 243 0.08 -3.98 -22.53
CA THR A 243 -0.65 -2.71 -22.56
C THR A 243 -0.74 -2.11 -21.14
N SER A 244 -0.94 -2.92 -20.12
CA SER A 244 -0.93 -2.47 -18.72
C SER A 244 0.39 -1.78 -18.36
N LEU A 245 1.54 -2.41 -18.66
CA LEU A 245 2.86 -1.86 -18.42
C LEU A 245 3.07 -0.52 -19.16
N GLU A 246 2.68 -0.43 -20.43
CA GLU A 246 2.73 0.82 -21.22
C GLU A 246 1.97 1.95 -20.54
N LYS A 247 0.79 1.65 -19.95
CA LYS A 247 -0.01 2.66 -19.24
C LYS A 247 0.66 3.12 -17.95
N PHE A 248 1.23 2.21 -17.16
CA PHE A 248 1.96 2.59 -15.93
C PHE A 248 3.25 3.35 -16.24
N ILE A 249 3.99 2.98 -17.29
CA ILE A 249 5.14 3.77 -17.80
C ILE A 249 4.70 5.17 -18.18
N LYS A 250 3.52 5.32 -18.81
CA LYS A 250 2.99 6.64 -19.16
C LYS A 250 2.65 7.47 -17.92
N VAL A 251 2.11 6.86 -16.85
CA VAL A 251 1.90 7.54 -15.58
C VAL A 251 3.23 8.04 -15.00
N LYS A 252 4.25 7.17 -15.01
CA LYS A 252 5.61 7.52 -14.54
C LYS A 252 6.16 8.73 -15.30
N GLN A 253 6.12 8.69 -16.65
CA GLN A 253 6.60 9.78 -17.49
C GLN A 253 5.90 11.11 -17.17
N ILE A 254 4.55 11.10 -17.06
CA ILE A 254 3.79 12.32 -16.73
C ILE A 254 4.22 12.89 -15.38
N LEU A 255 4.47 12.04 -14.39
CA LEU A 255 4.93 12.48 -13.06
C LEU A 255 6.38 12.97 -13.09
N ASP A 256 7.25 12.35 -13.85
CA ASP A 256 8.64 12.77 -14.02
C ASP A 256 8.75 14.13 -14.74
N ASP A 257 7.89 14.36 -15.74
CA ASP A 257 7.78 15.64 -16.45
C ASP A 257 7.16 16.75 -15.58
N ASN A 258 6.51 16.40 -14.45
CA ASN A 258 5.84 17.33 -13.54
C ASN A 258 6.32 17.15 -12.09
N PRO A 259 7.56 17.59 -11.75
CA PRO A 259 8.20 17.30 -10.45
C PRO A 259 7.40 17.80 -9.24
N MET A 260 6.68 18.93 -9.35
CA MET A 260 5.85 19.46 -8.27
C MET A 260 4.67 18.54 -7.96
N VAL A 261 3.99 18.02 -8.99
CA VAL A 261 2.89 17.07 -8.84
C VAL A 261 3.42 15.72 -8.34
N LYS A 262 4.58 15.27 -8.84
CA LYS A 262 5.26 14.06 -8.37
C LYS A 262 5.56 14.13 -6.88
N ALA A 263 6.19 15.21 -6.41
CA ALA A 263 6.53 15.41 -5.00
C ALA A 263 5.27 15.43 -4.08
N ASP A 264 4.14 15.86 -4.61
CA ASP A 264 2.87 15.89 -3.91
C ASP A 264 2.06 14.58 -3.97
N LEU A 265 2.47 13.65 -4.84
CA LEU A 265 1.86 12.33 -5.03
C LEU A 265 2.85 11.16 -4.82
N PRO A 266 3.70 11.17 -3.77
CA PRO A 266 4.76 10.18 -3.63
C PRO A 266 4.23 8.75 -3.55
N LYS A 267 3.11 8.54 -2.85
CA LYS A 267 2.47 7.21 -2.75
C LYS A 267 2.01 6.67 -4.11
N ARG A 268 1.49 7.55 -4.97
CA ARG A 268 1.09 7.15 -6.33
C ARG A 268 2.31 6.77 -7.15
N TYR A 269 3.39 7.54 -7.06
CA TYR A 269 4.62 7.26 -7.79
C TYR A 269 5.24 5.92 -7.37
N ILE A 270 5.39 5.68 -6.06
CA ILE A 270 5.89 4.39 -5.52
C ILE A 270 5.02 3.23 -6.02
N ARG A 271 3.70 3.38 -5.94
CA ARG A 271 2.76 2.36 -6.41
C ARG A 271 2.83 2.15 -7.93
N THR A 272 3.08 3.22 -8.70
CA THR A 272 3.31 3.13 -10.15
C THR A 272 4.57 2.31 -10.45
N LEU A 273 5.69 2.58 -9.78
CA LEU A 273 6.91 1.79 -9.92
C LEU A 273 6.68 0.32 -9.55
N HIS A 274 5.93 0.05 -8.48
CA HIS A 274 5.57 -1.32 -8.11
C HIS A 274 4.84 -2.07 -9.23
N TYR A 275 3.87 -1.44 -9.91
CA TYR A 275 3.18 -2.07 -11.04
C TYR A 275 4.06 -2.17 -12.29
N ILE A 276 4.97 -1.23 -12.53
CA ILE A 276 5.98 -1.34 -13.59
C ILE A 276 6.89 -2.54 -13.34
N ILE A 277 7.41 -2.70 -12.12
CA ILE A 277 8.24 -3.86 -11.74
C ILE A 277 7.49 -5.17 -12.00
N ASN A 278 6.25 -5.26 -11.50
CA ASN A 278 5.45 -6.47 -11.69
C ASN A 278 5.12 -6.72 -13.17
N GLY A 279 4.84 -5.68 -13.94
CA GLY A 279 4.63 -5.80 -15.39
C GLY A 279 5.85 -6.33 -16.12
N HIS A 280 7.06 -5.86 -15.78
CA HIS A 280 8.30 -6.40 -16.32
C HIS A 280 8.52 -7.86 -15.90
N ILE A 281 8.20 -8.23 -14.65
CA ILE A 281 8.29 -9.62 -14.19
C ILE A 281 7.34 -10.54 -14.99
N GLU A 282 6.09 -10.12 -15.21
CA GLU A 282 5.12 -10.91 -15.98
C GLU A 282 5.49 -11.04 -17.47
N LEU A 283 6.27 -10.09 -18.00
CA LEU A 283 6.80 -10.12 -19.36
C LEU A 283 8.23 -10.70 -19.47
N HIS A 284 8.76 -11.29 -18.39
CA HIS A 284 10.12 -11.83 -18.31
C HIS A 284 11.23 -10.82 -18.64
N ASP A 285 10.96 -9.52 -18.48
CA ASP A 285 11.95 -8.45 -18.64
C ASP A 285 12.64 -8.17 -17.29
N LEU A 286 13.41 -9.14 -16.83
CA LEU A 286 14.01 -9.15 -15.50
C LEU A 286 15.05 -8.03 -15.30
N ALA A 287 15.72 -7.60 -16.38
CA ALA A 287 16.68 -6.51 -16.33
C ALA A 287 16.02 -5.17 -15.98
N ASN A 288 14.93 -4.82 -16.64
CA ASN A 288 14.19 -3.60 -16.35
C ASN A 288 13.47 -3.68 -15.01
N ALA A 289 13.01 -4.87 -14.58
CA ALA A 289 12.48 -5.06 -13.23
C ALA A 289 13.54 -4.71 -12.16
N ARG A 290 14.78 -5.23 -12.26
CA ARG A 290 15.88 -4.92 -11.33
C ARG A 290 16.24 -3.43 -11.35
N ASN A 291 16.28 -2.80 -12.53
CA ASN A 291 16.57 -1.37 -12.66
C ASN A 291 15.49 -0.52 -11.96
N THR A 292 14.22 -0.86 -12.13
CA THR A 292 13.11 -0.14 -11.50
C THR A 292 13.08 -0.31 -9.97
N ILE A 293 13.46 -1.51 -9.45
CA ILE A 293 13.63 -1.72 -8.00
C ILE A 293 14.74 -0.79 -7.45
N ARG A 294 15.84 -0.66 -8.16
CA ARG A 294 16.95 0.24 -7.78
C ARG A 294 16.49 1.69 -7.77
N GLU A 295 15.82 2.13 -8.84
CA GLU A 295 15.21 3.47 -8.92
C GLU A 295 14.29 3.74 -7.72
N MET A 296 13.43 2.79 -7.35
CA MET A 296 12.54 2.92 -6.19
C MET A 296 13.32 3.13 -4.87
N ARG A 297 14.45 2.44 -4.69
CA ARG A 297 15.30 2.56 -3.50
C ARG A 297 16.13 3.84 -3.45
N GLU A 298 16.28 4.53 -4.57
CA GLU A 298 16.96 5.83 -4.67
C GLU A 298 16.02 7.02 -4.38
N LEU A 299 14.71 6.81 -4.24
CA LEU A 299 13.74 7.86 -3.97
C LEU A 299 13.91 8.58 -2.61
N PRO A 300 14.32 7.91 -1.50
CA PRO A 300 14.47 8.58 -0.21
C PRO A 300 15.40 9.79 -0.29
N GLY A 301 14.95 10.93 0.27
CA GLY A 301 15.69 12.19 0.24
C GLY A 301 15.41 13.08 -0.98
N THR A 302 14.68 12.57 -1.97
CA THR A 302 14.18 13.43 -3.06
C THR A 302 12.94 14.21 -2.61
N PRO A 303 12.62 15.37 -3.22
CA PRO A 303 11.47 16.19 -2.83
C PRO A 303 10.16 15.38 -2.81
N GLY A 304 9.44 15.42 -1.69
CA GLY A 304 8.19 14.70 -1.47
C GLY A 304 8.34 13.23 -1.01
N PHE A 305 9.54 12.63 -1.11
CA PHE A 305 9.80 11.24 -0.75
C PHE A 305 10.54 11.11 0.59
N SER A 306 10.00 11.74 1.61
CA SER A 306 10.54 11.68 2.98
C SER A 306 9.43 11.44 3.99
N GLY A 307 9.80 10.88 5.15
CA GLY A 307 8.91 10.63 6.28
C GLY A 307 8.54 9.15 6.44
N ALA A 308 8.29 8.78 7.69
CA ALA A 308 8.18 7.39 8.13
C ALA A 308 7.17 6.53 7.32
N ASN A 309 6.08 7.13 6.85
CA ASN A 309 5.09 6.43 6.04
C ASN A 309 5.59 6.16 4.61
N ILE A 310 6.30 7.14 4.01
CA ILE A 310 6.88 6.98 2.68
C ILE A 310 8.02 5.97 2.71
N ASP A 311 8.90 6.07 3.70
CA ASP A 311 10.00 5.12 3.91
C ASP A 311 9.46 3.70 4.07
N THR A 312 8.39 3.52 4.85
CA THR A 312 7.72 2.22 5.00
C THR A 312 7.18 1.71 3.66
N GLN A 313 6.55 2.56 2.85
CA GLN A 313 6.00 2.15 1.55
C GLN A 313 7.10 1.79 0.55
N ILE A 314 8.20 2.54 0.50
CA ILE A 314 9.35 2.20 -0.35
C ILE A 314 9.95 0.86 0.08
N PHE A 315 10.14 0.66 1.39
CA PHE A 315 10.63 -0.60 1.94
C PHE A 315 9.74 -1.77 1.51
N VAL A 316 8.45 -1.69 1.82
CA VAL A 316 7.48 -2.76 1.51
C VAL A 316 7.45 -3.06 0.02
N ALA A 317 7.27 -2.03 -0.83
CA ALA A 317 7.13 -2.22 -2.26
C ALA A 317 8.41 -2.75 -2.91
N SER A 318 9.59 -2.28 -2.49
CA SER A 318 10.86 -2.71 -3.10
C SER A 318 11.24 -4.13 -2.69
N TYR A 319 11.12 -4.50 -1.40
CA TYR A 319 11.51 -5.84 -0.95
C TYR A 319 10.53 -6.92 -1.39
N LEU A 320 9.21 -6.69 -1.33
CA LEU A 320 8.24 -7.66 -1.86
C LEU A 320 8.41 -7.87 -3.36
N SER A 321 8.65 -6.80 -4.12
CA SER A 321 8.92 -6.92 -5.56
C SER A 321 10.22 -7.66 -5.85
N GLU A 322 11.29 -7.45 -5.06
CA GLU A 322 12.55 -8.15 -5.24
C GLU A 322 12.46 -9.63 -4.86
N LEU A 323 11.79 -9.96 -3.74
CA LEU A 323 11.55 -11.36 -3.39
C LEU A 323 10.76 -12.09 -4.48
N ARG A 324 9.73 -11.44 -5.04
CA ARG A 324 8.97 -12.00 -6.17
C ARG A 324 9.82 -12.18 -7.42
N LEU A 325 10.68 -11.21 -7.74
CA LEU A 325 11.61 -11.29 -8.87
C LEU A 325 12.57 -12.48 -8.70
N LEU A 326 13.18 -12.62 -7.53
CA LEU A 326 14.15 -13.66 -7.24
C LEU A 326 13.50 -15.06 -7.20
N ASP A 327 12.27 -15.16 -6.69
CA ASP A 327 11.47 -16.38 -6.73
C ASP A 327 11.19 -16.82 -8.18
N ARG A 328 10.77 -15.91 -9.05
CA ARG A 328 10.54 -16.16 -10.47
C ARG A 328 11.81 -16.57 -11.23
N CYS A 329 12.96 -16.06 -10.82
CA CYS A 329 14.26 -16.44 -11.40
C CYS A 329 14.82 -17.76 -10.83
N GLY A 330 14.22 -18.35 -9.80
CA GLY A 330 14.80 -19.48 -9.06
C GLY A 330 16.08 -19.12 -8.31
N GLU A 331 16.27 -17.83 -7.99
CA GLU A 331 17.46 -17.28 -7.30
C GLU A 331 17.26 -17.23 -5.77
N HIS A 332 16.77 -18.33 -5.19
CA HIS A 332 16.38 -18.38 -3.77
C HIS A 332 17.55 -18.19 -2.79
N GLU A 333 18.79 -18.53 -3.17
CA GLU A 333 19.96 -18.24 -2.35
C GLU A 333 20.23 -16.73 -2.24
N GLN A 334 19.99 -15.96 -3.32
CA GLN A 334 20.09 -14.50 -3.27
C GLN A 334 18.97 -13.92 -2.43
N ALA A 335 17.76 -14.49 -2.52
CA ALA A 335 16.64 -14.09 -1.69
C ALA A 335 16.90 -14.37 -0.20
N LEU A 336 17.54 -15.48 0.15
CA LEU A 336 17.98 -15.78 1.53
C LEU A 336 18.92 -14.72 2.09
N ALA A 337 19.84 -14.19 1.27
CA ALA A 337 20.76 -13.14 1.70
C ALA A 337 20.06 -11.83 2.12
N LEU A 338 18.83 -11.59 1.65
CA LEU A 338 18.04 -10.41 2.01
C LEU A 338 17.22 -10.59 3.30
N VAL A 339 17.07 -11.82 3.80
CA VAL A 339 16.13 -12.11 4.89
C VAL A 339 16.46 -11.32 6.15
N ASP A 340 17.71 -11.28 6.58
CA ASP A 340 18.11 -10.58 7.80
C ASP A 340 17.86 -9.07 7.70
N GLU A 341 18.10 -8.47 6.53
CA GLU A 341 17.82 -7.06 6.28
C GLU A 341 16.31 -6.79 6.30
N ILE A 342 15.51 -7.68 5.70
CA ILE A 342 14.04 -7.58 5.72
C ILE A 342 13.52 -7.66 7.16
N LEU A 343 13.99 -8.62 7.96
CA LEU A 343 13.55 -8.80 9.34
C LEU A 343 13.92 -7.59 10.21
N ALA A 344 15.14 -7.08 10.08
CA ALA A 344 15.56 -5.86 10.77
C ALA A 344 14.71 -4.64 10.36
N GLY A 345 14.35 -4.54 9.07
CA GLY A 345 13.47 -3.50 8.55
C GLY A 345 12.05 -3.61 9.09
N LEU A 346 11.48 -4.81 9.13
CA LEU A 346 10.15 -5.07 9.71
C LEU A 346 10.11 -4.72 11.20
N GLU A 347 11.13 -5.09 11.96
CA GLU A 347 11.26 -4.74 13.38
C GLU A 347 11.33 -3.22 13.58
N LYS A 348 12.13 -2.52 12.77
CA LYS A 348 12.24 -1.04 12.80
C LYS A 348 10.91 -0.35 12.47
N ILE A 349 10.13 -0.88 11.54
CA ILE A 349 8.82 -0.35 11.16
C ILE A 349 7.80 -0.62 12.30
N GLY A 350 7.82 -1.80 12.88
CA GLY A 350 6.97 -2.21 14.00
C GLY A 350 5.48 -2.06 13.68
N THR A 351 4.72 -1.47 14.61
CA THR A 351 3.26 -1.30 14.51
C THR A 351 2.77 -0.41 13.36
N ARG A 352 3.68 0.28 12.66
CA ARG A 352 3.33 1.08 11.47
C ARG A 352 3.13 0.23 10.20
N LEU A 353 3.61 -1.02 10.22
CA LEU A 353 3.37 -1.96 9.13
C LEU A 353 1.90 -2.38 9.12
N GLN A 354 1.25 -2.23 7.97
CA GLN A 354 -0.11 -2.73 7.80
C GLN A 354 -0.10 -4.26 7.83
N LYS A 355 -1.09 -4.84 8.48
CA LYS A 355 -1.21 -6.28 8.68
C LYS A 355 -1.21 -7.08 7.36
N GLU A 356 -1.80 -6.51 6.32
CA GLU A 356 -1.81 -7.10 4.97
C GLU A 356 -0.39 -7.36 4.44
N TYR A 357 0.50 -6.38 4.60
CA TYR A 357 1.90 -6.51 4.16
C TYR A 357 2.72 -7.43 5.08
N GLU A 358 2.41 -7.46 6.37
CA GLU A 358 3.05 -8.41 7.28
C GLU A 358 2.78 -9.86 6.84
N LEU A 359 1.52 -10.18 6.55
CA LEU A 359 1.12 -11.50 6.03
C LEU A 359 1.78 -11.80 4.68
N GLU A 360 1.90 -10.82 3.80
CA GLU A 360 2.55 -10.97 2.51
C GLU A 360 4.05 -11.26 2.66
N PHE A 361 4.75 -10.57 3.57
CA PHE A 361 6.14 -10.90 3.90
C PHE A 361 6.30 -12.30 4.48
N PHE A 362 5.43 -12.71 5.42
CA PHE A 362 5.51 -14.05 6.00
C PHE A 362 5.33 -15.13 4.93
N PHE A 363 4.39 -14.93 4.01
CA PHE A 363 4.17 -15.83 2.90
C PHE A 363 5.37 -15.86 1.93
N ALA A 364 5.91 -14.70 1.55
CA ALA A 364 7.08 -14.59 0.68
C ALA A 364 8.32 -15.25 1.30
N LEU A 365 8.56 -15.03 2.60
CA LEU A 365 9.67 -15.68 3.33
C LEU A 365 9.51 -17.20 3.36
N ALA A 366 8.27 -17.70 3.50
CA ALA A 366 8.01 -19.14 3.41
C ALA A 366 8.43 -19.69 2.04
N GLY A 367 8.12 -18.99 0.94
CA GLY A 367 8.55 -19.34 -0.42
C GLY A 367 10.07 -19.34 -0.58
N VAL A 368 10.75 -18.31 -0.09
CA VAL A 368 12.21 -18.20 -0.12
C VAL A 368 12.88 -19.39 0.57
N TYR A 369 12.44 -19.72 1.80
CA TYR A 369 13.01 -20.85 2.53
C TYR A 369 12.67 -22.20 1.88
N PHE A 370 11.50 -22.33 1.26
CA PHE A 370 11.14 -23.53 0.50
C PHE A 370 12.06 -23.71 -0.71
N GLY A 371 12.22 -22.65 -1.51
CA GLY A 371 13.09 -22.67 -2.69
C GLY A 371 14.54 -23.03 -2.38
N ALA A 372 15.02 -22.60 -1.21
CA ALA A 372 16.35 -22.94 -0.70
C ALA A 372 16.42 -24.32 0.00
N GLY A 373 15.36 -25.14 -0.04
CA GLY A 373 15.33 -26.47 0.58
C GLY A 373 15.26 -26.47 2.11
N GLN A 374 15.01 -25.31 2.74
CA GLN A 374 14.94 -25.16 4.20
C GLN A 374 13.48 -25.31 4.70
N TYR A 375 12.87 -26.47 4.47
CA TYR A 375 11.43 -26.70 4.66
C TYR A 375 10.93 -26.45 6.09
N ASN A 376 11.73 -26.71 7.13
CA ASN A 376 11.35 -26.40 8.52
C ASN A 376 11.17 -24.89 8.75
N LYS A 377 12.02 -24.05 8.16
CA LYS A 377 11.89 -22.60 8.25
C LYS A 377 10.72 -22.10 7.39
N SER A 378 10.50 -22.71 6.23
CA SER A 378 9.31 -22.45 5.41
C SER A 378 8.04 -22.68 6.20
N LEU A 379 7.93 -23.85 6.89
CA LEU A 379 6.80 -24.18 7.75
C LEU A 379 6.62 -23.18 8.90
N PHE A 380 7.70 -22.72 9.51
CA PHE A 380 7.63 -21.70 10.57
C PHE A 380 6.93 -20.42 10.08
N TRP A 381 7.30 -19.93 8.90
CA TRP A 381 6.69 -18.72 8.34
C TRP A 381 5.26 -18.95 7.86
N LEU A 382 4.95 -20.10 7.25
CA LEU A 382 3.58 -20.47 6.92
C LEU A 382 2.68 -20.53 8.13
N ASN A 383 3.18 -21.07 9.25
CA ASN A 383 2.40 -21.13 10.49
C ASN A 383 2.09 -19.73 11.04
N LYS A 384 2.96 -18.72 10.83
CA LYS A 384 2.62 -17.33 11.17
C LYS A 384 1.44 -16.79 10.36
N VAL A 385 1.34 -17.17 9.08
CA VAL A 385 0.17 -16.84 8.25
C VAL A 385 -1.07 -17.59 8.72
N LEU A 386 -0.98 -18.92 8.86
CA LEU A 386 -2.12 -19.79 9.12
C LEU A 386 -2.75 -19.62 10.50
N ASN A 387 -1.98 -19.18 11.49
CA ASN A 387 -2.41 -18.92 12.86
C ASN A 387 -2.84 -17.46 13.10
N ASP A 388 -2.88 -16.63 12.04
CA ASP A 388 -3.32 -15.26 12.18
C ASP A 388 -4.83 -15.16 12.44
N ASN A 389 -5.23 -14.18 13.28
CA ASN A 389 -6.62 -14.02 13.72
C ASN A 389 -7.51 -13.28 12.72
N GLU A 390 -6.93 -12.73 11.63
CA GLU A 390 -7.65 -11.92 10.63
C GLU A 390 -7.63 -12.54 9.21
N PRO A 391 -8.16 -13.76 9.04
CA PRO A 391 -8.08 -14.48 7.76
C PRO A 391 -8.89 -13.83 6.63
N THR A 392 -9.74 -12.85 6.94
CA THR A 392 -10.56 -12.12 5.96
C THR A 392 -9.79 -11.02 5.24
N LEU A 393 -8.68 -10.56 5.82
CA LEU A 393 -7.91 -9.42 5.30
C LEU A 393 -7.21 -9.76 3.96
N ARG A 394 -6.58 -10.95 3.89
CA ARG A 394 -5.90 -11.49 2.70
C ARG A 394 -6.31 -12.95 2.47
N GLN A 395 -7.58 -13.13 2.08
CA GLN A 395 -8.17 -14.46 1.85
C GLN A 395 -7.42 -15.29 0.79
N ASP A 396 -6.83 -14.61 -0.18
CA ASP A 396 -5.96 -15.18 -1.20
C ASP A 396 -4.73 -15.85 -0.55
N ILE A 397 -3.96 -15.11 0.23
CA ILE A 397 -2.76 -15.62 0.92
C ILE A 397 -3.12 -16.77 1.85
N PHE A 398 -4.20 -16.66 2.62
CA PHE A 398 -4.63 -17.75 3.50
C PHE A 398 -5.00 -19.04 2.74
N THR A 399 -5.63 -18.91 1.59
CA THR A 399 -5.99 -20.06 0.78
C THR A 399 -4.74 -20.77 0.24
N TYR A 400 -3.85 -19.99 -0.40
CA TYR A 400 -2.64 -20.54 -0.98
C TYR A 400 -1.62 -20.99 0.07
N ALA A 401 -1.58 -20.36 1.23
CA ALA A 401 -0.79 -20.84 2.37
C ALA A 401 -1.23 -22.23 2.84
N ARG A 402 -2.54 -22.56 2.82
CA ARG A 402 -3.02 -23.91 3.13
C ARG A 402 -2.61 -24.96 2.10
N LEU A 403 -2.65 -24.61 0.82
CA LEU A 403 -2.18 -25.50 -0.25
C LEU A 403 -0.66 -25.69 -0.17
N PHE A 404 0.07 -24.60 0.01
CA PHE A 404 1.51 -24.63 0.15
C PHE A 404 1.97 -25.40 1.40
N ASN A 405 1.21 -25.31 2.48
CA ASN A 405 1.46 -26.09 3.70
C ASN A 405 1.40 -27.61 3.46
N LEU A 406 0.51 -28.08 2.57
CA LEU A 406 0.47 -29.49 2.16
C LEU A 406 1.77 -29.91 1.48
N VAL A 407 2.28 -29.06 0.58
CA VAL A 407 3.53 -29.32 -0.14
C VAL A 407 4.71 -29.34 0.84
N VAL A 408 4.80 -28.37 1.74
CA VAL A 408 5.88 -28.31 2.75
C VAL A 408 5.87 -29.52 3.67
N HIS A 409 4.69 -29.98 4.13
CA HIS A 409 4.60 -31.19 4.95
C HIS A 409 4.94 -32.46 4.16
N TYR A 410 4.66 -32.50 2.86
CA TYR A 410 5.10 -33.59 2.00
C TYR A 410 6.63 -33.65 1.93
N GLU A 411 7.31 -32.53 1.69
CA GLU A 411 8.77 -32.43 1.64
C GLU A 411 9.44 -32.78 2.99
N LEU A 412 8.77 -32.49 4.11
CA LEU A 412 9.24 -32.86 5.44
C LEU A 412 9.01 -34.34 5.79
N GLY A 413 8.29 -35.09 4.96
CA GLY A 413 7.93 -36.49 5.24
C GLY A 413 6.92 -36.66 6.38
N ASN A 414 6.16 -35.62 6.73
CA ASN A 414 5.17 -35.65 7.81
C ASN A 414 3.85 -36.30 7.36
N PHE A 415 3.91 -37.53 6.83
CA PHE A 415 2.78 -38.17 6.16
C PHE A 415 1.59 -38.44 7.09
N ASP A 416 1.83 -38.81 8.36
CA ASP A 416 0.74 -39.04 9.32
C ASP A 416 -0.06 -37.76 9.60
N LEU A 417 0.63 -36.63 9.73
CA LEU A 417 -0.01 -35.33 9.94
C LEU A 417 -0.70 -34.81 8.67
N LEU A 418 -0.15 -35.17 7.51
CA LEU A 418 -0.63 -34.70 6.21
C LEU A 418 -2.08 -35.12 5.94
N GLU A 419 -2.51 -36.32 6.39
CA GLU A 419 -3.90 -36.77 6.26
C GLU A 419 -4.87 -35.83 7.00
N TYR A 420 -4.51 -35.37 8.18
CA TYR A 420 -5.31 -34.43 8.94
C TYR A 420 -5.36 -33.05 8.27
N ILE A 421 -4.22 -32.57 7.78
CA ILE A 421 -4.11 -31.26 7.10
C ILE A 421 -4.93 -31.27 5.81
N VAL A 422 -4.89 -32.36 5.02
CA VAL A 422 -5.70 -32.55 3.81
C VAL A 422 -7.19 -32.40 4.14
N ARG A 423 -7.69 -33.11 5.16
CA ARG A 423 -9.10 -33.03 5.56
C ARG A 423 -9.51 -31.61 6.01
N SER A 424 -8.60 -30.94 6.72
CA SER A 424 -8.81 -29.55 7.17
C SER A 424 -8.86 -28.58 6.00
N THR A 425 -7.95 -28.74 5.04
CA THR A 425 -7.88 -27.90 3.83
C THR A 425 -9.10 -28.11 2.94
N GLN A 426 -9.53 -29.36 2.70
CA GLN A 426 -10.76 -29.65 1.94
C GLN A 426 -11.99 -29.00 2.58
N ARG A 427 -12.16 -29.13 3.92
CA ARG A 427 -13.26 -28.48 4.63
C ARG A 427 -13.24 -26.95 4.49
N PHE A 428 -12.06 -26.36 4.49
CA PHE A 428 -11.90 -24.92 4.32
C PHE A 428 -12.27 -24.48 2.90
N LEU A 429 -11.83 -25.20 1.86
CA LEU A 429 -12.16 -24.90 0.46
C LEU A 429 -13.67 -25.01 0.22
N ASN A 430 -14.28 -26.15 0.62
CA ASN A 430 -15.71 -26.40 0.46
C ASN A 430 -16.60 -25.32 1.16
N LYS A 431 -16.17 -24.84 2.32
CA LYS A 431 -16.92 -23.80 3.09
C LYS A 431 -16.94 -22.44 2.39
N ARG A 432 -16.00 -22.20 1.47
CA ARG A 432 -15.85 -20.92 0.79
C ARG A 432 -16.43 -20.88 -0.62
N HIS A 433 -17.12 -21.94 -1.06
CA HIS A 433 -17.65 -22.06 -2.42
C HIS A 433 -16.61 -21.76 -3.50
N ARG A 434 -15.34 -22.14 -3.25
CA ARG A 434 -14.25 -22.06 -4.20
C ARG A 434 -14.09 -23.42 -4.86
N ASP A 435 -14.60 -23.55 -6.08
CA ASP A 435 -14.58 -24.79 -6.85
C ASP A 435 -13.46 -24.79 -7.91
N TYR A 436 -12.26 -24.25 -7.57
CA TYR A 436 -11.13 -24.37 -8.47
C TYR A 436 -10.66 -25.83 -8.53
N GLN A 437 -10.61 -26.36 -9.75
CA GLN A 437 -10.21 -27.75 -9.99
C GLN A 437 -8.76 -27.99 -9.61
N VAL A 438 -7.88 -26.98 -9.81
CA VAL A 438 -6.47 -27.06 -9.44
C VAL A 438 -6.27 -27.32 -7.94
N GLU A 439 -7.06 -26.66 -7.09
CA GLU A 439 -6.96 -26.80 -5.63
C GLU A 439 -7.32 -28.24 -5.22
N ASN A 440 -8.41 -28.78 -5.77
CA ASN A 440 -8.85 -30.14 -5.52
C ASN A 440 -7.88 -31.18 -6.08
N THR A 441 -7.40 -30.98 -7.31
CA THR A 441 -6.43 -31.87 -7.98
C THR A 441 -5.13 -31.96 -7.16
N LEU A 442 -4.61 -30.84 -6.67
CA LEU A 442 -3.42 -30.83 -5.85
C LEU A 442 -3.63 -31.57 -4.52
N VAL A 443 -4.74 -31.29 -3.83
CA VAL A 443 -5.07 -31.93 -2.55
C VAL A 443 -5.20 -33.43 -2.70
N ASP A 444 -5.88 -33.90 -3.75
CA ASP A 444 -6.09 -35.35 -4.01
C ASP A 444 -4.78 -36.08 -4.37
N HIS A 445 -3.92 -35.43 -5.18
CA HIS A 445 -2.62 -36.03 -5.52
C HIS A 445 -1.69 -36.09 -4.32
N ILE A 446 -1.61 -35.05 -3.50
CA ILE A 446 -0.80 -35.02 -2.28
C ILE A 446 -1.28 -36.14 -1.32
N LYS A 447 -2.59 -36.33 -1.17
CA LYS A 447 -3.17 -37.42 -0.37
C LYS A 447 -2.77 -38.80 -0.87
N ARG A 448 -2.70 -39.02 -2.21
CA ARG A 448 -2.25 -40.26 -2.81
C ARG A 448 -0.75 -40.43 -2.70
N LEU A 449 0.02 -39.39 -2.93
CA LEU A 449 1.48 -39.39 -2.80
C LEU A 449 1.93 -39.70 -1.37
N ALA A 450 1.23 -39.19 -0.34
CA ALA A 450 1.53 -39.50 1.06
C ALA A 450 1.35 -41.02 1.40
N LYS A 451 0.48 -41.71 0.69
CA LYS A 451 0.20 -43.16 0.89
C LYS A 451 1.03 -44.06 -0.02
N ALA A 452 1.70 -43.50 -1.00
CA ALA A 452 2.50 -44.27 -1.94
C ALA A 452 3.84 -44.64 -1.32
N GLU A 453 4.11 -45.95 -1.14
CA GLU A 453 5.39 -46.45 -0.63
C GLU A 453 6.40 -46.69 -1.76
N ALA A 454 5.93 -47.24 -2.90
CA ALA A 454 6.78 -47.61 -4.01
C ALA A 454 7.26 -46.35 -4.79
N PRO A 455 8.58 -46.20 -5.05
CA PRO A 455 9.11 -45.07 -5.84
C PRO A 455 8.50 -44.95 -7.24
N ALA A 456 8.23 -46.11 -7.90
CA ALA A 456 7.59 -46.14 -9.22
C ALA A 456 6.18 -45.52 -9.20
N LEU A 457 5.39 -45.83 -8.16
CA LEU A 457 4.05 -45.29 -7.99
C LEU A 457 4.10 -43.76 -7.71
N LYS A 458 5.08 -43.30 -6.92
CA LYS A 458 5.29 -41.84 -6.70
C LYS A 458 5.60 -41.13 -8.01
N ALA A 459 6.50 -41.67 -8.81
CA ALA A 459 6.85 -41.11 -10.11
C ALA A 459 5.65 -41.05 -11.07
N GLU A 460 4.81 -42.08 -11.10
CA GLU A 460 3.58 -42.08 -11.88
C GLU A 460 2.58 -41.01 -11.41
N LEU A 461 2.40 -40.86 -10.10
CA LEU A 461 1.53 -39.85 -9.53
C LEU A 461 1.99 -38.42 -9.84
N PHE A 462 3.29 -38.17 -9.79
CA PHE A 462 3.83 -36.85 -10.18
C PHE A 462 3.63 -36.55 -11.67
N ARG A 463 3.81 -37.55 -12.55
CA ARG A 463 3.53 -37.37 -13.99
C ARG A 463 2.04 -37.11 -14.23
N SER A 464 1.16 -37.90 -13.60
CA SER A 464 -0.29 -37.68 -13.67
C SER A 464 -0.70 -36.29 -13.17
N LEU A 465 -0.11 -35.84 -12.07
CA LEU A 465 -0.35 -34.47 -11.54
C LEU A 465 0.09 -33.40 -12.53
N ARG A 466 1.30 -33.55 -13.11
CA ARG A 466 1.83 -32.64 -14.12
C ARG A 466 0.89 -32.50 -15.32
N ASP A 467 0.44 -33.62 -15.87
CA ASP A 467 -0.42 -33.65 -17.06
C ASP A 467 -1.77 -32.96 -16.75
N GLN A 468 -2.37 -33.23 -15.58
CA GLN A 468 -3.63 -32.63 -15.18
C GLN A 468 -3.47 -31.11 -14.92
N LEU A 469 -2.40 -30.66 -14.23
CA LEU A 469 -2.14 -29.26 -14.00
C LEU A 469 -1.90 -28.50 -15.31
N THR A 470 -1.16 -29.10 -16.25
CA THR A 470 -0.90 -28.50 -17.57
C THR A 470 -2.20 -28.26 -18.35
N GLU A 471 -3.14 -29.19 -18.26
CA GLU A 471 -4.46 -29.03 -18.91
C GLU A 471 -5.30 -27.97 -18.20
N LEU A 472 -5.35 -28.00 -16.86
CA LEU A 472 -6.10 -27.02 -16.07
C LEU A 472 -5.59 -25.59 -16.28
N PHE A 473 -4.28 -25.38 -16.42
CA PHE A 473 -3.69 -24.05 -16.58
C PHE A 473 -3.95 -23.39 -17.94
N LYS A 474 -4.62 -24.08 -18.85
CA LYS A 474 -5.21 -23.45 -20.05
C LYS A 474 -6.33 -22.46 -19.66
N ASP A 475 -6.99 -22.72 -18.52
CA ASP A 475 -7.90 -21.75 -17.91
C ASP A 475 -7.09 -20.74 -17.09
N PRO A 476 -7.15 -19.44 -17.44
CA PRO A 476 -6.47 -18.39 -16.70
C PRO A 476 -6.83 -18.34 -15.21
N ASN A 477 -8.03 -18.72 -14.79
CA ASN A 477 -8.44 -18.70 -13.39
C ASN A 477 -7.77 -19.81 -12.58
N GLU A 478 -7.62 -21.00 -13.18
CA GLU A 478 -6.93 -22.14 -12.57
C GLU A 478 -5.42 -21.86 -12.41
N SER A 479 -4.79 -21.14 -13.35
CA SER A 479 -3.36 -20.78 -13.30
C SER A 479 -2.99 -19.76 -12.24
N LEU A 480 -3.96 -19.17 -11.51
CA LEU A 480 -3.69 -18.18 -10.45
C LEU A 480 -2.81 -18.73 -9.32
N VAL A 481 -2.82 -20.01 -9.05
CA VAL A 481 -1.97 -20.64 -8.03
C VAL A 481 -0.48 -20.39 -8.30
N LEU A 482 -0.06 -20.34 -9.57
CA LEU A 482 1.33 -20.11 -9.97
C LEU A 482 1.89 -18.74 -9.53
N LYS A 483 1.02 -17.80 -9.18
CA LYS A 483 1.43 -16.48 -8.66
C LYS A 483 1.83 -16.51 -7.18
N TYR A 484 1.41 -17.56 -6.48
CA TYR A 484 1.66 -17.76 -5.07
C TYR A 484 2.69 -18.86 -4.84
N PHE A 485 2.65 -19.90 -5.65
CA PHE A 485 3.59 -21.02 -5.59
C PHE A 485 3.66 -21.72 -6.97
N ASP A 486 4.86 -21.88 -7.48
CA ASP A 486 5.07 -22.59 -8.75
C ASP A 486 4.97 -24.11 -8.52
N VAL A 487 3.72 -24.60 -8.52
CA VAL A 487 3.42 -26.01 -8.32
C VAL A 487 3.95 -26.88 -9.46
N LEU A 488 4.07 -26.35 -10.71
CA LEU A 488 4.64 -27.10 -11.83
C LEU A 488 6.13 -27.32 -11.63
N ALA A 489 6.88 -26.27 -11.24
CA ALA A 489 8.30 -26.41 -10.95
C ALA A 489 8.55 -27.41 -9.79
N TRP A 490 7.67 -27.45 -8.78
CA TRP A 490 7.76 -28.45 -7.72
C TRP A 490 7.57 -29.87 -8.27
N VAL A 491 6.56 -30.10 -9.09
CA VAL A 491 6.27 -31.40 -9.71
C VAL A 491 7.39 -31.81 -10.66
N ASP A 492 7.86 -30.91 -11.51
CA ASP A 492 8.96 -31.17 -12.45
C ASP A 492 10.28 -31.45 -11.73
N GLY A 493 10.52 -30.81 -10.57
CA GLY A 493 11.64 -31.13 -9.69
C GLY A 493 11.66 -32.60 -9.28
N HIS A 494 10.53 -33.13 -8.84
CA HIS A 494 10.39 -34.53 -8.47
C HIS A 494 10.51 -35.48 -9.66
N ILE A 495 9.96 -35.15 -10.83
CA ILE A 495 10.05 -35.95 -12.04
C ILE A 495 11.48 -36.03 -12.56
N GLN A 496 12.21 -34.90 -12.54
CA GLN A 496 13.57 -34.79 -13.07
C GLN A 496 14.67 -35.09 -12.02
N GLY A 497 14.31 -35.21 -10.75
CA GLY A 497 15.29 -35.41 -9.66
C GLY A 497 16.21 -34.21 -9.43
N ILE A 498 15.70 -33.00 -9.62
CA ILE A 498 16.42 -31.73 -9.42
C ILE A 498 15.73 -30.88 -8.32
N SER A 499 16.47 -29.88 -7.81
CA SER A 499 15.90 -28.97 -6.80
C SER A 499 14.77 -28.11 -7.38
N PHE A 500 13.90 -27.61 -6.50
CA PHE A 500 12.85 -26.66 -6.89
C PHE A 500 13.42 -25.44 -7.61
N SER A 501 14.49 -24.84 -7.08
CA SER A 501 15.16 -23.68 -7.70
C SER A 501 15.71 -23.97 -9.10
N GLU A 502 16.23 -25.18 -9.33
CA GLU A 502 16.68 -25.59 -10.66
C GLU A 502 15.52 -25.82 -11.62
N ALA A 503 14.41 -26.38 -11.12
CA ALA A 503 13.20 -26.56 -11.91
C ALA A 503 12.59 -25.22 -12.35
N VAL A 504 12.50 -24.23 -11.45
CA VAL A 504 12.07 -22.86 -11.77
C VAL A 504 12.97 -22.25 -12.86
N ARG A 505 14.28 -22.30 -12.70
CA ARG A 505 15.22 -21.77 -13.69
C ARG A 505 15.09 -22.43 -15.07
N LYS A 506 14.83 -23.73 -15.12
CA LYS A 506 14.62 -24.44 -16.40
C LYS A 506 13.30 -24.07 -17.07
N ALA A 507 12.25 -23.81 -16.29
CA ALA A 507 10.95 -23.39 -16.81
C ALA A 507 11.02 -22.00 -17.45
N ASP A 508 11.78 -21.07 -16.85
CA ASP A 508 11.98 -19.69 -17.34
C ASP A 508 12.67 -19.62 -18.72
N HIS A 509 13.47 -20.64 -19.07
CA HIS A 509 14.13 -20.74 -20.39
C HIS A 509 13.21 -21.31 -21.49
N MET A 510 11.99 -21.78 -21.15
CA MET A 510 11.07 -22.38 -22.12
C MET A 510 9.91 -21.46 -22.53
N HIS A 511 9.82 -20.26 -21.97
CA HIS A 511 8.87 -19.19 -22.27
C HIS A 511 9.57 -17.95 -22.80
#